data_98caab72544a84ea651cd148a420ea51
#
_entry.id   98caab72544a84ea651cd148a420ea51
#
_cell.length_a   1.000
_cell.length_b   1.000
_cell.length_c   1.000
_cell.angle_alpha   90.00
_cell.angle_beta   90.00
_cell.angle_gamma   90.00
#
_symmetry.space_group_name_H-M   'P 1'
#
loop_
_entity.id
_entity.type
_entity.pdbx_description
1 polymer ?
#
loop_
_entity_poly.entity_id
_entity_poly.type
_entity_poly.pdbx_seq_one_letter_code
_entity_poly.pdbx_strand_id
1 'polypeptide(L)'
;MKYFTNCKTAEDVKQLYKKLARDLHPDCNPGRDTTKEFQEMQAEFDKAWNQLKNKHTDKDGNTYEKESTEDIQLYKDIIERLLHCPGLVIELCGSWLWITGNTKDHKETLKELHFCWSKQKSAWYFHAEPYRKHSKNSVDMWRIREMYGSQQFATYTSEPEAIAANM
;
A
#
# COMPACT_ATOMS: atom_id res chain seq x y z
N MET A 1 -16.94 -8.66 11.70
CA MET A 1 -16.07 -8.22 10.59
C MET A 1 -15.96 -9.35 9.56
N LYS A 2 -16.09 -9.03 8.29
CA LYS A 2 -16.02 -10.01 7.18
C LYS A 2 -14.63 -10.03 6.54
N TYR A 3 -14.00 -8.84 6.42
CA TYR A 3 -12.77 -8.67 5.66
C TYR A 3 -11.50 -8.70 6.51
N PHE A 4 -11.48 -8.05 7.66
CA PHE A 4 -10.26 -7.83 8.46
C PHE A 4 -10.13 -8.72 9.68
N THR A 5 -10.80 -9.86 9.70
CA THR A 5 -10.88 -10.77 10.88
C THR A 5 -9.52 -11.37 11.27
N ASN A 6 -8.63 -11.58 10.29
CA ASN A 6 -7.35 -12.24 10.49
C ASN A 6 -6.17 -11.27 10.70
N CYS A 7 -6.44 -9.96 10.65
CA CYS A 7 -5.41 -8.96 10.89
C CYS A 7 -5.03 -8.91 12.37
N LYS A 8 -3.75 -8.81 12.65
CA LYS A 8 -3.20 -8.74 14.01
C LYS A 8 -2.45 -7.42 14.26
N THR A 9 -2.00 -6.76 13.22
CA THR A 9 -1.16 -5.57 13.27
C THR A 9 -1.64 -4.47 12.33
N ALA A 10 -1.14 -3.25 12.52
CA ALA A 10 -1.40 -2.11 11.65
C ALA A 10 -0.99 -2.39 10.19
N GLU A 11 0.14 -3.06 10.01
CA GLU A 11 0.67 -3.43 8.70
C GLU A 11 -0.26 -4.40 7.98
N ASP A 12 -0.79 -5.41 8.68
CA ASP A 12 -1.74 -6.38 8.12
C ASP A 12 -3.00 -5.67 7.60
N VAL A 13 -3.53 -4.73 8.39
CA VAL A 13 -4.73 -3.95 8.04
C VAL A 13 -4.48 -3.12 6.78
N LYS A 14 -3.35 -2.43 6.70
CA LYS A 14 -2.98 -1.59 5.55
C LYS A 14 -2.74 -2.41 4.28
N GLN A 15 -2.07 -3.55 4.41
CA GLN A 15 -1.80 -4.44 3.28
C GLN A 15 -3.10 -5.04 2.72
N LEU A 16 -3.97 -5.50 3.60
CA LEU A 16 -5.24 -6.08 3.18
C LEU A 16 -6.17 -5.01 2.57
N TYR A 17 -6.21 -3.81 3.14
CA TYR A 17 -6.95 -2.69 2.56
C TYR A 17 -6.53 -2.40 1.13
N LYS A 18 -5.23 -2.30 0.89
CA LYS A 18 -4.64 -2.03 -0.42
C LYS A 18 -5.11 -3.05 -1.47
N LYS A 19 -5.11 -4.33 -1.11
CA LYS A 19 -5.59 -5.42 -1.98
C LYS A 19 -7.10 -5.34 -2.21
N LEU A 20 -7.89 -5.22 -1.14
CA LEU A 20 -9.35 -5.17 -1.23
C LEU A 20 -9.84 -3.90 -1.94
N ALA A 21 -9.14 -2.77 -1.74
CA ALA A 21 -9.46 -1.54 -2.45
C ALA A 21 -9.37 -1.74 -3.97
N ARG A 22 -8.33 -2.38 -4.47
CA ARG A 22 -8.23 -2.72 -5.90
C ARG A 22 -9.32 -3.71 -6.34
N ASP A 23 -9.52 -4.77 -5.56
CA ASP A 23 -10.42 -5.87 -5.95
C ASP A 23 -11.90 -5.48 -5.89
N LEU A 24 -12.26 -4.49 -5.07
CA LEU A 24 -13.63 -4.04 -4.86
C LEU A 24 -13.93 -2.62 -5.39
N HIS A 25 -12.92 -1.87 -5.87
CA HIS A 25 -13.16 -0.51 -6.36
C HIS A 25 -14.08 -0.54 -7.58
N PRO A 26 -15.15 0.27 -7.61
CA PRO A 26 -16.09 0.28 -8.75
C PRO A 26 -15.42 0.53 -10.09
N ASP A 27 -14.45 1.45 -10.16
CA ASP A 27 -13.74 1.80 -11.39
C ASP A 27 -12.80 0.67 -11.88
N CYS A 28 -12.38 -0.21 -10.97
CA CYS A 28 -11.58 -1.39 -11.31
C CYS A 28 -12.43 -2.60 -11.72
N ASN A 29 -13.76 -2.52 -11.55
CA ASN A 29 -14.70 -3.60 -11.83
C ASN A 29 -15.86 -3.13 -12.72
N PRO A 30 -15.61 -2.70 -13.97
CA PRO A 30 -16.63 -2.06 -14.80
C PRO A 30 -17.82 -2.95 -15.17
N GLY A 31 -17.74 -4.26 -14.97
CA GLY A 31 -18.82 -5.23 -15.24
C GLY A 31 -19.63 -5.64 -14.01
N ARG A 32 -19.31 -5.11 -12.84
CA ARG A 32 -19.95 -5.50 -11.57
C ARG A 32 -20.14 -4.28 -10.68
N ASP A 33 -21.34 -4.11 -10.12
CA ASP A 33 -21.56 -3.10 -9.09
C ASP A 33 -21.01 -3.59 -7.75
N THR A 34 -19.86 -3.11 -7.38
CA THR A 34 -19.14 -3.42 -6.13
C THR A 34 -19.26 -2.30 -5.09
N THR A 35 -20.04 -1.26 -5.35
CA THR A 35 -20.15 -0.06 -4.51
C THR A 35 -20.48 -0.40 -3.07
N LYS A 36 -21.48 -1.26 -2.85
CA LYS A 36 -21.89 -1.65 -1.50
C LYS A 36 -20.78 -2.43 -0.77
N GLU A 37 -20.16 -3.39 -1.45
CA GLU A 37 -19.08 -4.20 -0.90
C GLU A 37 -17.87 -3.33 -0.54
N PHE A 38 -17.56 -2.35 -1.38
CA PHE A 38 -16.49 -1.38 -1.13
C PHE A 38 -16.77 -0.50 0.09
N GLN A 39 -18.00 0.00 0.24
CA GLN A 39 -18.42 0.78 1.42
C GLN A 39 -18.37 -0.05 2.71
N GLU A 40 -18.84 -1.30 2.67
CA GLU A 40 -18.75 -2.23 3.80
C GLU A 40 -17.30 -2.50 4.20
N MET A 41 -16.45 -2.72 3.22
CA MET A 41 -15.01 -2.92 3.42
C MET A 41 -14.34 -1.68 4.05
N GLN A 42 -14.65 -0.47 3.58
CA GLN A 42 -14.11 0.76 4.16
C GLN A 42 -14.53 0.95 5.62
N ALA A 43 -15.80 0.68 5.94
CA ALA A 43 -16.30 0.78 7.31
C ALA A 43 -15.65 -0.24 8.25
N GLU A 44 -15.38 -1.46 7.76
CA GLU A 44 -14.63 -2.47 8.53
C GLU A 44 -13.15 -2.10 8.69
N PHE A 45 -12.55 -1.52 7.67
CA PHE A 45 -11.18 -1.02 7.74
C PHE A 45 -11.01 0.01 8.86
N ASP A 46 -11.91 0.99 8.95
CA ASP A 46 -11.84 2.01 10.00
C ASP A 46 -11.92 1.40 11.41
N LYS A 47 -12.77 0.39 11.59
CA LYS A 47 -12.87 -0.34 12.86
C LYS A 47 -11.59 -1.14 13.15
N ALA A 48 -11.08 -1.89 12.19
CA ALA A 48 -9.87 -2.68 12.33
C ALA A 48 -8.65 -1.78 12.60
N TRP A 49 -8.55 -0.65 11.88
CA TRP A 49 -7.50 0.33 12.11
C TRP A 49 -7.50 0.87 13.54
N ASN A 50 -8.66 1.33 14.03
CA ASN A 50 -8.78 1.85 15.39
C ASN A 50 -8.40 0.84 16.48
N GLN A 51 -8.57 -0.46 16.21
CA GLN A 51 -8.21 -1.52 17.14
C GLN A 51 -6.73 -1.91 17.07
N LEU A 52 -6.10 -1.80 15.91
CA LEU A 52 -4.79 -2.37 15.62
C LEU A 52 -3.69 -1.35 15.29
N LYS A 53 -4.03 -0.08 15.13
CA LYS A 53 -3.08 0.98 14.70
C LYS A 53 -1.81 1.09 15.53
N ASN A 54 -1.86 0.69 16.80
CA ASN A 54 -0.72 0.73 17.71
C ASN A 54 0.02 -0.61 17.82
N LYS A 55 -0.45 -1.64 17.14
CA LYS A 55 0.17 -2.97 17.13
C LYS A 55 0.99 -3.16 15.87
N HIS A 56 2.26 -3.45 16.04
CA HIS A 56 3.24 -3.59 14.96
C HIS A 56 3.95 -4.94 15.06
N THR A 57 4.57 -5.36 13.96
CA THR A 57 5.41 -6.56 13.93
C THR A 57 6.87 -6.17 13.68
N ASP A 58 7.79 -6.72 14.46
CA ASP A 58 9.22 -6.56 14.22
C ASP A 58 9.73 -7.55 13.14
N LYS A 59 11.02 -7.42 12.79
CA LYS A 59 11.68 -8.29 11.79
C LYS A 59 11.67 -9.78 12.15
N ASP A 60 11.55 -10.11 13.44
CA ASP A 60 11.57 -11.47 13.96
C ASP A 60 10.15 -12.05 14.13
N GLY A 61 9.12 -11.28 13.72
CA GLY A 61 7.72 -11.67 13.80
C GLY A 61 7.06 -11.45 15.15
N ASN A 62 7.74 -10.81 16.10
CA ASN A 62 7.17 -10.47 17.39
C ASN A 62 6.30 -9.23 17.29
N THR A 63 5.18 -9.21 17.98
CA THR A 63 4.32 -8.03 18.05
C THR A 63 4.76 -7.10 19.18
N TYR A 64 4.80 -5.80 18.88
CA TYR A 64 5.06 -4.75 19.86
C TYR A 64 4.04 -3.63 19.73
N GLU A 65 3.87 -2.84 20.77
CA GLU A 65 2.97 -1.69 20.77
C GLU A 65 3.77 -0.39 20.66
N LYS A 66 3.36 0.46 19.70
CA LYS A 66 3.86 1.81 19.53
C LYS A 66 2.70 2.68 19.06
N GLU A 67 2.49 3.81 19.71
CA GLU A 67 1.47 4.76 19.30
C GLU A 67 1.69 5.23 17.87
N SER A 68 0.66 5.09 17.03
CA SER A 68 0.66 5.55 15.65
C SER A 68 0.09 6.96 15.56
N THR A 69 0.84 7.85 14.94
CA THR A 69 0.42 9.21 14.58
C THR A 69 -0.02 9.30 13.11
N GLU A 70 -0.12 8.16 12.43
CA GLU A 70 -0.41 8.07 11.02
C GLU A 70 -1.85 8.51 10.71
N ASP A 71 -2.00 9.41 9.73
CA ASP A 71 -3.30 9.81 9.20
C ASP A 71 -3.81 8.74 8.22
N ILE A 72 -4.76 7.96 8.70
CA ILE A 72 -5.32 6.86 7.91
C ILE A 72 -6.17 7.35 6.74
N GLN A 73 -6.77 8.53 6.84
CA GLN A 73 -7.50 9.10 5.71
C GLN A 73 -6.55 9.46 4.57
N LEU A 74 -5.40 10.03 4.88
CA LEU A 74 -4.36 10.29 3.90
C LEU A 74 -3.88 9.00 3.21
N TYR A 75 -3.74 7.90 3.95
CA TYR A 75 -3.40 6.60 3.37
C TYR A 75 -4.47 6.10 2.39
N LYS A 76 -5.76 6.19 2.76
CA LYS A 76 -6.87 5.84 1.87
C LYS A 76 -6.86 6.65 0.58
N ASP A 77 -6.70 7.97 0.70
CA ASP A 77 -6.69 8.89 -0.43
C ASP A 77 -5.51 8.61 -1.38
N ILE A 78 -4.34 8.30 -0.83
CA ILE A 78 -3.17 7.89 -1.61
C ILE A 78 -3.45 6.60 -2.38
N ILE A 79 -3.94 5.56 -1.71
CA ILE A 79 -4.23 4.28 -2.37
C ILE A 79 -5.29 4.46 -3.46
N GLU A 80 -6.37 5.18 -3.20
CA GLU A 80 -7.41 5.44 -4.18
C GLU A 80 -6.86 6.13 -5.43
N ARG A 81 -6.06 7.19 -5.28
CA ARG A 81 -5.44 7.88 -6.41
C ARG A 81 -4.44 7.01 -7.17
N LEU A 82 -3.67 6.17 -6.49
CA LEU A 82 -2.74 5.24 -7.13
C LEU A 82 -3.46 4.15 -7.93
N LEU A 83 -4.64 3.72 -7.52
CA LEU A 83 -5.45 2.75 -8.27
C LEU A 83 -5.88 3.27 -9.66
N HIS A 84 -6.01 4.60 -9.81
CA HIS A 84 -6.29 5.24 -11.10
C HIS A 84 -5.04 5.45 -11.97
N CYS A 85 -3.88 5.01 -11.52
CA CYS A 85 -2.62 5.10 -12.24
C CYS A 85 -2.21 3.71 -12.75
N PRO A 86 -2.54 3.33 -14.00
CA PRO A 86 -2.23 2.00 -14.51
C PRO A 86 -0.72 1.75 -14.64
N GLY A 87 -0.31 0.50 -14.48
CA GLY A 87 1.08 0.07 -14.66
C GLY A 87 2.01 0.37 -13.49
N LEU A 88 1.50 0.82 -12.35
CA LEU A 88 2.29 0.99 -11.13
C LEU A 88 2.39 -0.31 -10.34
N VAL A 89 3.49 -0.49 -9.65
CA VAL A 89 3.68 -1.53 -8.62
C VAL A 89 3.79 -0.83 -7.27
N ILE A 90 2.86 -1.13 -6.38
CA ILE A 90 2.79 -0.57 -5.03
C ILE A 90 3.34 -1.60 -4.05
N GLU A 91 4.34 -1.21 -3.28
CA GLU A 91 4.97 -2.06 -2.28
C GLU A 91 4.91 -1.40 -0.91
N LEU A 92 4.41 -2.12 0.09
CA LEU A 92 4.44 -1.69 1.48
C LEU A 92 5.54 -2.45 2.21
N CYS A 93 6.53 -1.71 2.73
CA CYS A 93 7.59 -2.22 3.59
C CYS A 93 7.51 -1.51 4.96
N GLY A 94 7.01 -2.21 5.99
CA GLY A 94 6.69 -1.57 7.25
C GLY A 94 5.64 -0.47 7.06
N SER A 95 5.96 0.76 7.42
CA SER A 95 5.10 1.95 7.22
C SER A 95 5.43 2.74 5.95
N TRP A 96 6.38 2.28 5.13
CA TRP A 96 6.82 2.95 3.92
C TRP A 96 6.11 2.41 2.68
N LEU A 97 5.61 3.31 1.84
CA LEU A 97 5.12 2.98 0.50
C LEU A 97 6.22 3.22 -0.53
N TRP A 98 6.45 2.22 -1.38
CA TRP A 98 7.37 2.28 -2.50
C TRP A 98 6.61 2.06 -3.80
N ILE A 99 6.88 2.89 -4.80
CA ILE A 99 6.20 2.84 -6.10
C ILE A 99 7.24 2.63 -7.18
N THR A 100 7.03 1.61 -7.99
CA THR A 100 7.81 1.28 -9.18
C THR A 100 6.89 1.04 -10.39
N GLY A 101 7.43 0.55 -11.48
CA GLY A 101 6.67 0.33 -12.71
C GLY A 101 6.63 1.56 -13.61
N ASN A 102 5.51 1.82 -14.25
CA ASN A 102 5.34 2.94 -15.19
C ASN A 102 5.17 4.30 -14.48
N THR A 103 6.15 4.69 -13.68
CA THR A 103 6.10 5.92 -12.87
C THR A 103 6.30 7.20 -13.68
N LYS A 104 6.82 7.10 -14.90
CA LYS A 104 7.07 8.27 -15.75
C LYS A 104 5.78 8.99 -16.13
N ASP A 105 4.77 8.23 -16.51
CA ASP A 105 3.47 8.78 -16.95
C ASP A 105 2.67 9.37 -15.78
N HIS A 106 2.99 8.94 -14.55
CA HIS A 106 2.29 9.36 -13.33
C HIS A 106 3.13 10.24 -12.40
N LYS A 107 4.23 10.78 -12.91
CA LYS A 107 5.18 11.58 -12.14
C LYS A 107 4.54 12.77 -11.42
N GLU A 108 3.66 13.50 -12.09
CA GLU A 108 2.99 14.67 -11.50
C GLU A 108 2.03 14.24 -10.38
N THR A 109 1.26 13.17 -10.59
CA THR A 109 0.39 12.59 -9.55
C THR A 109 1.19 12.16 -8.31
N LEU A 110 2.33 11.49 -8.52
CA LEU A 110 3.19 11.08 -7.42
C LEU A 110 3.77 12.27 -6.63
N LYS A 111 4.11 13.36 -7.32
CA LYS A 111 4.55 14.59 -6.65
C LYS A 111 3.42 15.27 -5.87
N GLU A 112 2.21 15.33 -6.43
CA GLU A 112 1.03 15.86 -5.74
C GLU A 112 0.70 15.07 -4.48
N LEU A 113 0.94 13.76 -4.49
CA LEU A 113 0.80 12.88 -3.34
C LEU A 113 2.00 12.93 -2.37
N HIS A 114 2.94 13.84 -2.59
CA HIS A 114 4.14 14.04 -1.77
C HIS A 114 5.12 12.87 -1.75
N PHE A 115 5.11 12.03 -2.80
CA PHE A 115 6.16 11.02 -2.98
C PHE A 115 7.49 11.69 -3.36
N CYS A 116 8.59 11.11 -2.89
CA CYS A 116 9.94 11.50 -3.21
C CYS A 116 10.62 10.45 -4.08
N TRP A 117 11.43 10.89 -5.03
CA TRP A 117 12.20 9.99 -5.88
C TRP A 117 13.53 9.58 -5.23
N SER A 118 13.76 8.27 -5.14
CA SER A 118 15.06 7.71 -4.74
C SER A 118 15.85 7.25 -5.95
N LYS A 119 16.89 7.99 -6.32
CA LYS A 119 17.75 7.63 -7.45
C LYS A 119 18.47 6.29 -7.24
N GLN A 120 18.92 6.02 -6.02
CA GLN A 120 19.63 4.78 -5.68
C GLN A 120 18.74 3.53 -5.79
N LYS A 121 17.45 3.67 -5.45
CA LYS A 121 16.48 2.56 -5.47
C LYS A 121 15.65 2.53 -6.74
N SER A 122 15.77 3.56 -7.60
CA SER A 122 14.93 3.73 -8.79
C SER A 122 13.44 3.57 -8.51
N ALA A 123 13.01 4.14 -7.38
CA ALA A 123 11.64 4.03 -6.88
C ALA A 123 11.20 5.34 -6.22
N TRP A 124 9.89 5.59 -6.27
CA TRP A 124 9.26 6.64 -5.48
C TRP A 124 8.90 6.10 -4.10
N TYR A 125 9.01 6.94 -3.07
CA TYR A 125 8.68 6.54 -1.71
C TYR A 125 7.87 7.60 -0.98
N PHE A 126 7.06 7.14 -0.05
CA PHE A 126 6.27 7.96 0.87
C PHE A 126 6.33 7.37 2.28
N HIS A 127 6.44 8.24 3.25
CA HIS A 127 6.35 7.89 4.67
C HIS A 127 5.54 8.96 5.40
N ALA A 128 4.46 8.55 6.06
CA ALA A 128 3.52 9.48 6.69
C ALA A 128 4.08 10.16 7.95
N GLU A 129 4.91 9.45 8.72
CA GLU A 129 5.52 9.99 9.93
C GLU A 129 6.83 10.73 9.61
N PRO A 130 7.19 11.77 10.39
CA PRO A 130 8.48 12.44 10.24
C PRO A 130 9.64 11.45 10.40
N TYR A 131 10.45 11.32 9.37
CA TYR A 131 11.62 10.44 9.37
C TYR A 131 12.92 11.26 9.39
N ARG A 132 13.78 10.96 10.36
CA ARG A 132 15.14 11.48 10.40
C ARG A 132 16.13 10.38 10.06
N LYS A 133 16.89 10.59 8.99
CA LYS A 133 17.93 9.65 8.60
C LYS A 133 19.03 9.61 9.66
N HIS A 134 19.26 8.47 10.29
CA HIS A 134 20.28 8.27 11.32
C HIS A 134 21.63 7.80 10.76
N SER A 135 21.68 7.30 9.53
CA SER A 135 22.89 6.77 8.90
C SER A 135 23.18 7.48 7.57
N LYS A 136 24.46 7.70 7.30
CA LYS A 136 24.93 8.19 5.99
C LYS A 136 24.79 7.13 4.89
N ASN A 137 24.79 5.85 5.26
CA ASN A 137 24.70 4.75 4.31
C ASN A 137 23.25 4.50 3.91
N SER A 138 23.03 4.31 2.61
CA SER A 138 21.75 3.88 2.08
C SER A 138 21.60 2.36 2.25
N VAL A 139 20.45 1.94 2.70
CA VAL A 139 20.09 0.51 2.79
C VAL A 139 19.44 0.11 1.47
N ASP A 140 19.87 -1.01 0.89
CA ASP A 140 19.30 -1.54 -0.35
C ASP A 140 17.86 -2.06 -0.16
N MET A 141 17.06 -2.03 -1.24
CA MET A 141 15.67 -2.46 -1.19
C MET A 141 15.50 -3.91 -0.71
N TRP A 142 16.38 -4.82 -1.13
CA TRP A 142 16.32 -6.22 -0.69
C TRP A 142 16.45 -6.34 0.84
N ARG A 143 17.31 -5.55 1.45
CA ARG A 143 17.52 -5.52 2.90
C ARG A 143 16.34 -4.87 3.64
N ILE A 144 15.74 -3.85 3.05
CA ILE A 144 14.51 -3.24 3.58
C ILE A 144 13.38 -4.28 3.60
N ARG A 145 13.22 -5.04 2.52
CA ARG A 145 12.25 -6.13 2.42
C ARG A 145 12.50 -7.23 3.45
N GLU A 146 13.76 -7.58 3.65
CA GLU A 146 14.15 -8.58 4.66
C GLU A 146 13.84 -8.09 6.09
N MET A 147 14.10 -6.82 6.38
CA MET A 147 13.91 -6.25 7.73
C MET A 147 12.44 -6.02 8.11
N TYR A 148 11.62 -5.62 7.15
CA TYR A 148 10.24 -5.16 7.41
C TYR A 148 9.17 -6.01 6.74
N GLY A 149 9.55 -7.03 5.99
CA GLY A 149 8.63 -7.73 5.10
C GLY A 149 8.23 -6.87 3.90
N SER A 150 7.65 -7.50 2.90
CA SER A 150 7.22 -6.82 1.69
C SER A 150 6.02 -7.52 1.09
N GLN A 151 5.03 -6.74 0.68
CA GLN A 151 3.97 -7.21 -0.19
C GLN A 151 3.79 -6.23 -1.34
N GLN A 152 3.91 -6.75 -2.54
CA GLN A 152 3.73 -6.02 -3.79
C GLN A 152 2.38 -6.34 -4.41
N PHE A 153 1.76 -5.35 -5.04
CA PHE A 153 0.70 -5.58 -6.00
C PHE A 153 0.76 -4.54 -7.12
N ALA A 154 0.40 -4.98 -8.33
CA ALA A 154 0.30 -4.11 -9.47
C ALA A 154 -1.06 -3.42 -9.50
N THR A 155 -1.09 -2.16 -9.89
CA THR A 155 -2.33 -1.48 -10.26
C THR A 155 -2.84 -2.05 -11.58
N TYR A 156 -4.14 -1.85 -11.85
CA TYR A 156 -4.75 -2.29 -13.10
C TYR A 156 -3.99 -1.73 -14.30
N THR A 157 -3.68 -2.59 -15.25
CA THR A 157 -3.20 -2.18 -16.57
C THR A 157 -4.41 -2.03 -17.49
N SER A 158 -4.54 -0.90 -18.18
CA SER A 158 -5.64 -0.65 -19.12
C SER A 158 -5.61 -1.54 -20.37
N GLU A 159 -4.54 -2.31 -20.56
CA GLU A 159 -4.48 -3.37 -21.55
C GLU A 159 -4.93 -4.69 -20.90
N PRO A 160 -5.94 -5.38 -21.46
CA PRO A 160 -6.18 -6.76 -21.07
C PRO A 160 -4.88 -7.51 -21.39
N GLU A 161 -4.20 -8.00 -20.35
CA GLU A 161 -3.19 -9.03 -20.59
C GLU A 161 -3.87 -10.09 -21.46
N ALA A 162 -3.40 -10.22 -22.68
CA ALA A 162 -3.72 -11.38 -23.49
C ALA A 162 -3.30 -12.56 -22.62
N ILE A 163 -4.30 -13.25 -22.08
CA ILE A 163 -4.10 -14.52 -21.43
C ILE A 163 -3.41 -15.35 -22.50
N ALA A 164 -2.10 -15.42 -22.41
CA ALA A 164 -1.34 -16.36 -23.19
C ALA A 164 -1.85 -17.73 -22.75
N ALA A 165 -2.81 -18.24 -23.50
CA ALA A 165 -3.24 -19.61 -23.42
C ALA A 165 -2.02 -20.45 -23.81
N ASN A 166 -1.22 -20.78 -22.84
CA ASN A 166 -0.34 -21.93 -22.94
C ASN A 166 -1.18 -23.14 -22.56
N MET A 167 -1.79 -23.63 -23.59
CA MET A 167 -2.12 -25.08 -23.58
C MET A 167 -0.86 -25.91 -23.72
#